data_87766f4f02d7e22ceb320fe657c072cd
#
_entry.id   87766f4f02d7e22ceb320fe657c072cd
#
_cell.length_a   1.000
_cell.length_b   1.000
_cell.length_c   1.000
_cell.angle_alpha   90.00
_cell.angle_beta   90.00
_cell.angle_gamma   90.00
#
_symmetry.space_group_name_H-M   'P 1'
#
loop_
_entity.id
_entity.type
_entity.pdbx_description
1 polymer ?
#
loop_
_entity_poly.entity_id
_entity_poly.type
_entity_poly.pdbx_seq_one_letter_code
_entity_poly.pdbx_strand_id
1 'polypeptide(L)'
;FVVEVYKAIRAATGGQFSVGIKLNSADFQRGGFTEEESLGVIETLADLGIDLVEISGGNYENPAMAKGAKGANGAKASTVAREAYFLEFAEKVRMRVDVPLMVTGGFRTESGMAAAVASRATDLVGLARPMAVEPDFPKRIMAGQTFTSSVKPIRTGIRMIDEMALMEVSWYTRQLGRMGKGKAPKKHDRGVLSLMEVLAVMTSRGVRTRLRAGE
;
A
#
# COMPACT_ATOMS: atom_id res chain seq x y z
N PHE A 1 4.75 -19.27 11.51
CA PHE A 1 5.81 -18.58 10.76
C PHE A 1 5.96 -17.11 11.20
N VAL A 2 4.94 -16.24 11.04
CA VAL A 2 5.06 -14.80 11.35
C VAL A 2 5.43 -14.53 12.81
N VAL A 3 4.86 -15.28 13.73
CA VAL A 3 5.15 -15.22 15.17
C VAL A 3 6.61 -15.58 15.46
N GLU A 4 7.15 -16.61 14.82
CA GLU A 4 8.56 -17.01 14.98
C GLU A 4 9.50 -15.93 14.49
N VAL A 5 9.18 -15.30 13.33
CA VAL A 5 9.95 -14.18 12.79
C VAL A 5 9.93 -13.00 13.75
N TYR A 6 8.73 -12.62 14.27
CA TYR A 6 8.62 -11.56 15.27
C TYR A 6 9.45 -11.83 16.53
N LYS A 7 9.35 -13.03 17.10
CA LYS A 7 10.12 -13.43 18.29
C LYS A 7 11.62 -13.37 18.05
N ALA A 8 12.08 -13.84 16.87
CA ALA A 8 13.50 -13.78 16.51
C ALA A 8 14.00 -12.34 16.38
N ILE A 9 13.23 -11.45 15.74
CA ILE A 9 13.56 -10.02 15.64
C ILE A 9 13.62 -9.41 17.04
N ARG A 10 12.60 -9.60 17.85
CA ARG A 10 12.52 -9.04 19.20
C ARG A 10 13.66 -9.53 20.08
N ALA A 11 14.04 -10.80 20.01
CA ALA A 11 15.17 -11.35 20.72
C ALA A 11 16.52 -10.73 20.29
N ALA A 12 16.67 -10.44 19.01
CA ALA A 12 17.90 -9.85 18.46
C ALA A 12 18.02 -8.34 18.71
N THR A 13 16.89 -7.61 18.80
CA THR A 13 16.87 -6.14 18.87
C THR A 13 16.52 -5.60 20.27
N GLY A 14 15.91 -6.40 21.13
CA GLY A 14 15.45 -5.98 22.44
C GLY A 14 14.13 -5.18 22.42
N GLY A 15 13.63 -4.82 23.61
CA GLY A 15 12.33 -4.17 23.78
C GLY A 15 12.26 -2.70 23.40
N GLN A 16 13.40 -2.04 23.19
CA GLN A 16 13.44 -0.61 22.83
C GLN A 16 13.42 -0.36 21.32
N PHE A 17 13.58 -1.40 20.52
CA PHE A 17 13.52 -1.29 19.07
C PHE A 17 12.07 -1.51 18.59
N SER A 18 11.52 -0.53 17.89
CA SER A 18 10.15 -0.64 17.37
C SER A 18 10.06 -1.68 16.26
N VAL A 19 9.16 -2.65 16.42
CA VAL A 19 8.88 -3.71 15.46
C VAL A 19 7.43 -3.61 15.01
N GLY A 20 7.21 -3.37 13.74
CA GLY A 20 5.87 -3.33 13.12
C GLY A 20 5.68 -4.41 12.08
N ILE A 21 4.44 -4.67 11.73
CA ILE A 21 4.05 -5.54 10.62
C ILE A 21 3.14 -4.82 9.65
N LYS A 22 3.31 -5.09 8.35
CA LYS A 22 2.30 -4.78 7.34
C LYS A 22 1.57 -6.06 6.97
N LEU A 23 0.27 -6.08 7.17
CA LEU A 23 -0.57 -7.24 6.95
C LEU A 23 -1.76 -6.89 6.06
N ASN A 24 -2.16 -7.82 5.18
CA ASN A 24 -3.40 -7.68 4.44
C ASN A 24 -4.60 -7.89 5.37
N SER A 25 -5.64 -7.07 5.22
CA SER A 25 -6.95 -7.35 5.81
C SER A 25 -7.54 -8.64 5.23
N ALA A 26 -7.38 -8.83 3.91
CA ALA A 26 -7.72 -10.04 3.18
C ALA A 26 -7.04 -10.05 1.80
N ASP A 27 -6.99 -11.22 1.17
CA ASP A 27 -6.54 -11.36 -0.23
C ASP A 27 -7.65 -11.09 -1.24
N PHE A 28 -8.92 -11.07 -0.81
CA PHE A 28 -10.11 -10.86 -1.63
C PHE A 28 -10.25 -11.87 -2.78
N GLN A 29 -9.82 -13.09 -2.56
CA GLN A 29 -9.91 -14.20 -3.52
C GLN A 29 -10.33 -15.50 -2.82
N ARG A 30 -10.92 -16.42 -3.60
CA ARG A 30 -11.37 -17.72 -3.07
C ARG A 30 -10.17 -18.55 -2.61
N GLY A 31 -10.22 -19.03 -1.35
CA GLY A 31 -9.13 -19.82 -0.74
C GLY A 31 -7.89 -19.01 -0.36
N GLY A 32 -7.95 -17.67 -0.48
CA GLY A 32 -6.91 -16.78 0.02
C GLY A 32 -7.11 -16.41 1.49
N PHE A 33 -6.20 -15.60 2.02
CA PHE A 33 -6.21 -15.11 3.38
C PHE A 33 -7.47 -14.28 3.67
N THR A 34 -8.15 -14.60 4.76
CA THR A 34 -9.45 -14.01 5.14
C THR A 34 -9.30 -12.90 6.19
N GLU A 35 -10.34 -12.09 6.36
CA GLU A 35 -10.38 -11.07 7.44
C GLU A 35 -10.28 -11.70 8.83
N GLU A 36 -10.90 -12.87 9.05
CA GLU A 36 -10.87 -13.56 10.34
C GLU A 36 -9.46 -14.08 10.66
N GLU A 37 -8.79 -14.67 9.68
CA GLU A 37 -7.39 -15.11 9.84
C GLU A 37 -6.46 -13.92 10.09
N SER A 38 -6.67 -12.79 9.39
CA SER A 38 -5.92 -11.57 9.60
C SER A 38 -6.10 -11.03 11.02
N LEU A 39 -7.34 -11.00 11.50
CA LEU A 39 -7.67 -10.57 12.85
C LEU A 39 -6.97 -11.45 13.92
N GLY A 40 -7.03 -12.79 13.77
CA GLY A 40 -6.35 -13.71 14.68
C GLY A 40 -4.82 -13.56 14.70
N VAL A 41 -4.20 -13.24 13.55
CA VAL A 41 -2.77 -12.91 13.50
C VAL A 41 -2.48 -11.62 14.22
N ILE A 42 -3.31 -10.59 14.05
CA ILE A 42 -3.14 -9.28 14.72
C ILE A 42 -3.29 -9.44 16.23
N GLU A 43 -4.32 -10.14 16.71
CA GLU A 43 -4.52 -10.43 18.13
C GLU A 43 -3.29 -11.13 18.75
N THR A 44 -2.82 -12.19 18.07
CA THR A 44 -1.63 -12.94 18.52
C THR A 44 -0.37 -12.05 18.62
N LEU A 45 -0.15 -11.16 17.64
CA LEU A 45 1.00 -10.26 17.64
C LEU A 45 0.85 -9.13 18.65
N ALA A 46 -0.37 -8.65 18.91
CA ALA A 46 -0.66 -7.65 19.92
C ALA A 46 -0.35 -8.21 21.33
N ASP A 47 -0.79 -9.44 21.63
CA ASP A 47 -0.48 -10.15 22.87
C ASP A 47 1.03 -10.35 23.09
N LEU A 48 1.78 -10.48 22.01
CA LEU A 48 3.25 -10.58 22.04
C LEU A 48 3.95 -9.22 22.15
N GLY A 49 3.22 -8.10 22.09
CA GLY A 49 3.77 -6.75 22.23
C GLY A 49 4.36 -6.17 20.95
N ILE A 50 3.72 -6.38 19.81
CA ILE A 50 4.09 -5.67 18.56
C ILE A 50 3.80 -4.16 18.70
N ASP A 51 4.65 -3.33 18.12
CA ASP A 51 4.57 -1.87 18.31
C ASP A 51 3.70 -1.15 17.29
N LEU A 52 3.45 -1.75 16.11
CA LEU A 52 2.63 -1.17 15.04
C LEU A 52 2.08 -2.24 14.12
N VAL A 53 0.81 -2.11 13.75
CA VAL A 53 0.20 -2.90 12.68
C VAL A 53 -0.23 -1.98 11.53
N GLU A 54 0.35 -2.16 10.33
CA GLU A 54 -0.09 -1.50 9.11
C GLU A 54 -1.09 -2.41 8.38
N ILE A 55 -2.33 -1.94 8.27
CA ILE A 55 -3.40 -2.62 7.56
C ILE A 55 -3.41 -2.20 6.09
N SER A 56 -3.35 -3.20 5.21
CA SER A 56 -3.50 -3.05 3.77
C SER A 56 -4.40 -4.16 3.22
N GLY A 57 -4.39 -4.43 1.91
CA GLY A 57 -5.16 -5.55 1.38
C GLY A 57 -4.93 -5.82 -0.10
N GLY A 58 -5.31 -7.02 -0.51
CA GLY A 58 -5.05 -7.54 -1.84
C GLY A 58 -3.62 -8.02 -2.03
N ASN A 59 -3.42 -8.79 -3.09
CA ASN A 59 -2.13 -9.31 -3.51
C ASN A 59 -1.90 -9.05 -5.00
N TYR A 60 -0.84 -9.61 -5.60
CA TYR A 60 -0.52 -9.42 -7.02
C TYR A 60 -1.53 -10.10 -7.96
N GLU A 61 -2.22 -11.15 -7.52
CA GLU A 61 -3.25 -11.86 -8.30
C GLU A 61 -4.58 -11.08 -8.26
N ASN A 62 -4.90 -10.51 -7.10
CA ASN A 62 -6.06 -9.63 -6.93
C ASN A 62 -5.65 -8.29 -6.30
N PRO A 63 -5.09 -7.36 -7.09
CA PRO A 63 -4.56 -6.09 -6.60
C PRO A 63 -5.70 -5.10 -6.27
N ALA A 64 -6.40 -5.33 -5.16
CA ALA A 64 -7.54 -4.51 -4.72
C ALA A 64 -7.18 -3.02 -4.65
N MET A 65 -5.97 -2.69 -4.18
CA MET A 65 -5.50 -1.30 -4.08
C MET A 65 -5.23 -0.65 -5.44
N ALA A 66 -4.82 -1.42 -6.46
CA ALA A 66 -4.57 -0.91 -7.82
C ALA A 66 -5.88 -0.66 -8.57
N LYS A 67 -6.89 -1.52 -8.36
CA LYS A 67 -8.21 -1.39 -8.99
C LYS A 67 -9.06 -0.24 -8.42
N GLY A 68 -8.64 0.35 -7.31
CA GLY A 68 -9.38 1.40 -6.61
C GLY A 68 -10.63 0.87 -5.90
N ALA A 69 -11.53 1.78 -5.50
CA ALA A 69 -12.75 1.42 -4.76
C ALA A 69 -13.66 0.39 -5.48
N LYS A 70 -13.60 0.34 -6.81
CA LYS A 70 -14.32 -0.69 -7.60
C LYS A 70 -13.69 -2.07 -7.55
N GLY A 71 -12.42 -2.17 -7.17
CA GLY A 71 -11.67 -3.43 -7.11
C GLY A 71 -11.78 -4.15 -5.77
N ALA A 72 -12.13 -3.45 -4.71
CA ALA A 72 -12.60 -4.05 -3.48
C ALA A 72 -14.06 -4.50 -3.71
N ASN A 73 -14.25 -5.74 -4.16
CA ASN A 73 -15.57 -6.29 -4.44
C ASN A 73 -16.49 -6.06 -3.23
N GLY A 74 -17.51 -5.23 -3.41
CA GLY A 74 -18.49 -4.93 -2.37
C GLY A 74 -18.17 -3.75 -1.45
N ALA A 75 -17.19 -2.90 -1.76
CA ALA A 75 -16.96 -1.68 -0.97
C ALA A 75 -18.25 -0.86 -0.88
N LYS A 76 -18.74 -0.68 0.34
CA LYS A 76 -19.94 0.13 0.61
C LYS A 76 -19.72 1.57 0.13
N ALA A 77 -20.79 2.27 -0.25
CA ALA A 77 -20.72 3.68 -0.63
C ALA A 77 -20.05 4.55 0.46
N SER A 78 -20.23 4.20 1.73
CA SER A 78 -19.57 4.81 2.88
C SER A 78 -18.03 4.67 2.86
N THR A 79 -17.51 3.54 2.42
CA THR A 79 -16.07 3.29 2.29
C THR A 79 -15.46 4.12 1.16
N VAL A 80 -16.20 4.26 0.04
CA VAL A 80 -15.81 5.13 -1.07
C VAL A 80 -15.83 6.61 -0.66
N ALA A 81 -16.84 7.03 0.09
CA ALA A 81 -16.97 8.39 0.62
C ALA A 81 -15.87 8.72 1.65
N ARG A 82 -15.41 7.73 2.42
CA ARG A 82 -14.32 7.87 3.41
C ARG A 82 -12.93 7.78 2.80
N GLU A 83 -12.82 7.50 1.50
CA GLU A 83 -11.55 7.32 0.77
C GLU A 83 -10.64 6.17 1.27
N ALA A 84 -10.92 5.55 2.42
CA ALA A 84 -10.11 4.54 3.07
C ALA A 84 -10.67 3.14 2.82
N TYR A 85 -10.02 2.35 1.96
CA TYR A 85 -10.52 1.03 1.55
C TYR A 85 -10.63 0.02 2.70
N PHE A 86 -9.75 0.12 3.70
CA PHE A 86 -9.62 -0.85 4.79
C PHE A 86 -10.00 -0.31 6.16
N LEU A 87 -10.65 0.87 6.21
CA LEU A 87 -10.99 1.51 7.49
C LEU A 87 -12.03 0.68 8.27
N GLU A 88 -12.99 0.06 7.57
CA GLU A 88 -13.98 -0.81 8.22
C GLU A 88 -13.34 -2.02 8.90
N PHE A 89 -12.28 -2.59 8.30
CA PHE A 89 -11.52 -3.65 8.93
C PHE A 89 -10.71 -3.12 10.12
N ALA A 90 -10.10 -1.96 10.01
CA ALA A 90 -9.38 -1.33 11.11
C ALA A 90 -10.30 -1.03 12.31
N GLU A 91 -11.56 -0.63 12.08
CA GLU A 91 -12.58 -0.49 13.12
C GLU A 91 -12.83 -1.81 13.85
N LYS A 92 -12.90 -2.95 13.13
CA LYS A 92 -13.02 -4.29 13.74
C LYS A 92 -11.79 -4.66 14.57
N VAL A 93 -10.59 -4.38 14.05
CA VAL A 93 -9.32 -4.61 14.74
C VAL A 93 -9.26 -3.79 16.04
N ARG A 94 -9.62 -2.51 15.99
CA ARG A 94 -9.61 -1.62 17.15
C ARG A 94 -10.53 -2.09 18.29
N MET A 95 -11.61 -2.81 17.99
CA MET A 95 -12.48 -3.40 19.02
C MET A 95 -11.84 -4.60 19.74
N ARG A 96 -10.75 -5.16 19.21
CA ARG A 96 -10.10 -6.37 19.73
C ARG A 96 -8.73 -6.11 20.36
N VAL A 97 -7.99 -5.09 19.85
CA VAL A 97 -6.63 -4.83 20.30
C VAL A 97 -6.38 -3.32 20.46
N ASP A 98 -5.50 -2.98 21.39
CA ASP A 98 -5.06 -1.61 21.69
C ASP A 98 -3.60 -1.39 21.22
N VAL A 99 -3.29 -1.84 20.02
CA VAL A 99 -1.99 -1.61 19.37
C VAL A 99 -2.11 -0.41 18.40
N PRO A 100 -1.05 0.41 18.21
CA PRO A 100 -1.05 1.43 17.19
C PRO A 100 -1.35 0.86 15.81
N LEU A 101 -2.34 1.45 15.12
CA LEU A 101 -2.78 1.02 13.80
C LEU A 101 -2.45 2.07 12.75
N MET A 102 -1.94 1.63 11.60
CA MET A 102 -1.82 2.42 10.39
C MET A 102 -2.69 1.81 9.30
N VAL A 103 -3.52 2.62 8.65
CA VAL A 103 -4.30 2.18 7.49
C VAL A 103 -3.69 2.77 6.22
N THR A 104 -3.37 1.89 5.28
CA THR A 104 -2.80 2.26 3.98
C THR A 104 -3.75 1.90 2.85
N GLY A 105 -4.12 2.87 2.04
CA GLY A 105 -4.89 2.69 0.80
C GLY A 105 -6.15 3.53 0.72
N GLY A 106 -6.30 4.21 -0.40
CA GLY A 106 -7.50 4.98 -0.75
C GLY A 106 -7.47 6.46 -0.43
N PHE A 107 -6.76 6.89 0.56
CA PHE A 107 -6.71 8.30 0.99
C PHE A 107 -6.26 9.24 -0.14
N ARG A 108 -7.00 10.35 -0.30
CA ARG A 108 -6.77 11.35 -1.34
C ARG A 108 -6.81 12.78 -0.82
N THR A 109 -7.58 13.05 0.24
CA THR A 109 -7.80 14.39 0.78
C THR A 109 -7.29 14.52 2.21
N GLU A 110 -6.87 15.71 2.58
CA GLU A 110 -6.51 16.05 3.96
C GLU A 110 -7.69 15.78 4.91
N SER A 111 -8.90 16.20 4.52
CA SER A 111 -10.10 16.00 5.32
C SER A 111 -10.46 14.51 5.53
N GLY A 112 -10.29 13.67 4.51
CA GLY A 112 -10.48 12.22 4.63
C GLY A 112 -9.48 11.57 5.58
N MET A 113 -8.20 11.99 5.53
CA MET A 113 -7.16 11.54 6.46
C MET A 113 -7.45 11.98 7.91
N ALA A 114 -7.81 13.27 8.10
CA ALA A 114 -8.15 13.82 9.40
C ALA A 114 -9.37 13.12 10.02
N ALA A 115 -10.41 12.87 9.22
CA ALA A 115 -11.60 12.15 9.67
C ALA A 115 -11.29 10.70 10.11
N ALA A 116 -10.40 10.00 9.39
CA ALA A 116 -10.00 8.65 9.73
C ALA A 116 -9.27 8.58 11.07
N VAL A 117 -8.35 9.51 11.34
CA VAL A 117 -7.65 9.59 12.64
C VAL A 117 -8.61 10.04 13.74
N ALA A 118 -9.48 11.02 13.49
CA ALA A 118 -10.45 11.51 14.47
C ALA A 118 -11.47 10.42 14.87
N SER A 119 -11.78 9.46 14.01
CA SER A 119 -12.64 8.32 14.33
C SER A 119 -12.00 7.32 15.28
N ARG A 120 -10.68 7.42 15.52
CA ARG A 120 -9.86 6.47 16.28
C ARG A 120 -9.78 5.05 15.68
N ALA A 121 -10.27 4.83 14.48
CA ALA A 121 -10.09 3.56 13.78
C ALA A 121 -8.64 3.32 13.36
N THR A 122 -7.88 4.40 13.19
CA THR A 122 -6.45 4.37 12.88
C THR A 122 -5.72 5.49 13.61
N ASP A 123 -4.46 5.25 13.97
CA ASP A 123 -3.59 6.26 14.61
C ASP A 123 -2.71 6.95 13.56
N LEU A 124 -2.39 6.24 12.47
CA LEU A 124 -1.58 6.75 11.37
C LEU A 124 -2.24 6.48 10.03
N VAL A 125 -1.93 7.33 9.06
CA VAL A 125 -2.37 7.19 7.66
C VAL A 125 -1.18 6.83 6.79
N GLY A 126 -1.28 5.71 6.07
CA GLY A 126 -0.27 5.26 5.12
C GLY A 126 -0.57 5.73 3.69
N LEU A 127 0.43 6.29 3.04
CA LEU A 127 0.33 6.86 1.70
C LEU A 127 1.51 6.44 0.82
N ALA A 128 1.24 5.77 -0.29
CA ALA A 128 2.28 5.40 -1.25
C ALA A 128 2.23 6.28 -2.51
N ARG A 129 1.16 6.17 -3.29
CA ARG A 129 1.03 6.86 -4.58
C ARG A 129 1.10 8.38 -4.49
N PRO A 130 0.42 9.04 -3.53
CA PRO A 130 0.57 10.49 -3.33
C PRO A 130 2.01 10.89 -3.05
N MET A 131 2.73 10.17 -2.19
CA MET A 131 4.13 10.46 -1.87
C MET A 131 5.07 10.35 -3.08
N ALA A 132 4.78 9.45 -4.03
CA ALA A 132 5.58 9.29 -5.24
C ALA A 132 5.40 10.41 -6.27
N VAL A 133 4.35 11.22 -6.17
CA VAL A 133 4.09 12.34 -7.12
C VAL A 133 4.07 13.71 -6.47
N GLU A 134 3.83 13.77 -5.17
CA GLU A 134 3.72 14.99 -4.36
C GLU A 134 4.41 14.80 -3.01
N PRO A 135 5.75 14.58 -2.99
CA PRO A 135 6.49 14.23 -1.77
C PRO A 135 6.46 15.33 -0.71
N ASP A 136 6.12 16.55 -1.08
CA ASP A 136 6.04 17.73 -0.20
C ASP A 136 4.67 17.88 0.49
N PHE A 137 3.66 17.06 0.14
CA PHE A 137 2.31 17.27 0.67
C PHE A 137 2.21 17.17 2.21
N PRO A 138 2.95 16.30 2.94
CA PRO A 138 2.88 16.30 4.39
C PRO A 138 3.28 17.66 4.99
N LYS A 139 4.36 18.27 4.45
CA LYS A 139 4.80 19.62 4.85
C LYS A 139 3.74 20.67 4.58
N ARG A 140 3.02 20.55 3.45
CA ARG A 140 1.93 21.48 3.09
C ARG A 140 0.75 21.36 4.06
N ILE A 141 0.34 20.15 4.40
CA ILE A 141 -0.73 19.89 5.38
C ILE A 141 -0.34 20.45 6.76
N MET A 142 0.89 20.18 7.21
CA MET A 142 1.39 20.72 8.49
C MET A 142 1.45 22.25 8.52
N ALA A 143 1.56 22.88 7.36
CA ALA A 143 1.47 24.35 7.21
C ALA A 143 0.02 24.86 7.07
N GLY A 144 -0.99 24.02 7.32
CA GLY A 144 -2.41 24.38 7.26
C GLY A 144 -2.98 24.53 5.85
N GLN A 145 -2.28 24.03 4.81
CA GLN A 145 -2.79 24.05 3.44
C GLN A 145 -3.72 22.87 3.20
N THR A 146 -4.84 23.12 2.55
CA THR A 146 -5.71 22.05 2.06
C THR A 146 -4.98 21.21 1.02
N PHE A 147 -5.23 19.90 1.06
CA PHE A 147 -4.60 18.97 0.14
C PHE A 147 -5.61 18.01 -0.49
N THR A 148 -5.56 17.92 -1.80
CA THR A 148 -6.21 16.86 -2.58
C THR A 148 -5.17 16.27 -3.54
N SER A 149 -4.97 14.97 -3.45
CA SER A 149 -3.97 14.26 -4.27
C SER A 149 -4.30 14.33 -5.76
N SER A 150 -3.31 14.69 -6.58
CA SER A 150 -3.41 14.70 -8.03
C SER A 150 -3.24 13.29 -8.67
N VAL A 151 -3.12 12.25 -7.86
CA VAL A 151 -2.95 10.87 -8.35
C VAL A 151 -4.12 10.45 -9.22
N LYS A 152 -3.81 10.01 -10.44
CA LYS A 152 -4.77 9.46 -11.42
C LYS A 152 -4.35 8.06 -11.84
N PRO A 153 -5.30 7.20 -12.29
CA PRO A 153 -4.95 5.91 -12.88
C PRO A 153 -4.00 6.10 -14.07
N ILE A 154 -2.94 5.31 -14.10
CA ILE A 154 -1.98 5.31 -15.21
C ILE A 154 -2.56 4.46 -16.33
N ARG A 155 -2.72 5.05 -17.51
CA ARG A 155 -3.32 4.38 -18.66
C ARG A 155 -2.43 4.48 -19.89
N THR A 156 -2.36 3.38 -20.62
CA THR A 156 -1.74 3.32 -21.96
C THR A 156 -2.75 3.55 -23.07
N GLY A 157 -4.05 3.30 -22.77
CA GLY A 157 -5.14 3.26 -23.72
C GLY A 157 -5.41 1.85 -24.28
N ILE A 158 -4.61 0.85 -23.88
CA ILE A 158 -4.79 -0.55 -24.24
C ILE A 158 -5.35 -1.28 -23.01
N ARG A 159 -6.63 -1.64 -23.05
CA ARG A 159 -7.37 -2.20 -21.91
C ARG A 159 -6.65 -3.37 -21.23
N MET A 160 -6.16 -4.33 -22.01
CA MET A 160 -5.47 -5.50 -21.49
C MET A 160 -4.21 -5.13 -20.69
N ILE A 161 -3.49 -4.10 -21.09
CA ILE A 161 -2.30 -3.60 -20.39
C ILE A 161 -2.70 -2.77 -19.18
N ASP A 162 -3.74 -1.96 -19.29
CA ASP A 162 -4.21 -1.06 -18.23
C ASP A 162 -4.84 -1.82 -17.04
N GLU A 163 -5.26 -3.08 -17.25
CA GLU A 163 -5.74 -3.98 -16.20
C GLU A 163 -4.59 -4.67 -15.45
N MET A 164 -3.35 -4.58 -15.93
CA MET A 164 -2.18 -5.15 -15.27
C MET A 164 -1.61 -4.19 -14.22
N ALA A 165 -1.54 -4.65 -12.96
CA ALA A 165 -0.93 -3.88 -11.86
C ALA A 165 0.53 -3.47 -12.13
N LEU A 166 1.22 -4.22 -12.99
CA LEU A 166 2.62 -4.00 -13.34
C LEU A 166 2.88 -2.60 -13.93
N MET A 167 1.92 -2.03 -14.67
CA MET A 167 2.06 -0.70 -15.26
C MET A 167 2.14 0.40 -14.20
N GLU A 168 1.24 0.35 -13.20
CA GLU A 168 1.28 1.33 -12.10
C GLU A 168 2.58 1.18 -11.31
N VAL A 169 2.97 -0.04 -10.95
CA VAL A 169 4.22 -0.31 -10.22
C VAL A 169 5.42 0.27 -10.96
N SER A 170 5.54 0.02 -12.26
CA SER A 170 6.66 0.52 -13.07
C SER A 170 6.67 2.04 -13.18
N TRP A 171 5.50 2.64 -13.39
CA TRP A 171 5.39 4.09 -13.49
C TRP A 171 5.80 4.78 -12.18
N TYR A 172 5.29 4.29 -11.03
CA TYR A 172 5.66 4.86 -9.73
C TYR A 172 7.13 4.61 -9.39
N THR A 173 7.68 3.43 -9.69
CA THR A 173 9.11 3.14 -9.53
C THR A 173 9.97 4.13 -10.31
N ARG A 174 9.54 4.50 -11.51
CA ARG A 174 10.22 5.52 -12.32
C ARG A 174 10.17 6.91 -11.69
N GLN A 175 9.02 7.31 -11.08
CA GLN A 175 8.95 8.59 -10.36
C GLN A 175 9.88 8.58 -9.13
N LEU A 176 9.88 7.49 -8.35
CA LEU A 176 10.82 7.32 -7.22
C LEU A 176 12.28 7.39 -7.68
N GLY A 177 12.63 6.72 -8.79
CA GLY A 177 13.98 6.79 -9.38
C GLY A 177 14.37 8.19 -9.87
N ARG A 178 13.40 9.02 -10.27
CA ARG A 178 13.65 10.46 -10.57
C ARG A 178 13.96 11.23 -9.32
N MET A 179 13.16 11.06 -8.26
CA MET A 179 13.40 11.71 -6.96
C MET A 179 14.76 11.33 -6.37
N GLY A 180 15.14 10.05 -6.45
CA GLY A 180 16.47 9.58 -6.05
C GLY A 180 17.64 10.23 -6.81
N LYS A 181 17.36 10.84 -7.97
CA LYS A 181 18.33 11.64 -8.77
C LYS A 181 18.14 13.15 -8.59
N GLY A 182 17.44 13.60 -7.56
CA GLY A 182 17.15 15.00 -7.28
C GLY A 182 16.19 15.67 -8.29
N LYS A 183 15.45 14.90 -9.10
CA LYS A 183 14.53 15.42 -10.12
C LYS A 183 13.08 15.34 -9.64
N ALA A 184 12.28 16.39 -9.91
CA ALA A 184 10.87 16.37 -9.58
C ALA A 184 10.12 15.23 -10.31
N PRO A 185 9.09 14.63 -9.66
CA PRO A 185 8.19 13.67 -10.33
C PRO A 185 7.48 14.28 -11.54
N LYS A 186 7.19 13.47 -12.55
CA LYS A 186 6.40 13.89 -13.71
C LYS A 186 4.95 13.44 -13.55
N LYS A 187 4.10 14.31 -13.03
CA LYS A 187 2.68 14.01 -12.70
C LYS A 187 1.81 13.58 -13.90
N HIS A 188 2.18 13.98 -15.12
CA HIS A 188 1.41 13.77 -16.34
C HIS A 188 2.13 12.91 -17.39
N ASP A 189 3.10 12.13 -16.95
CA ASP A 189 3.82 11.23 -17.84
C ASP A 189 2.94 10.05 -18.28
N ARG A 190 3.01 9.69 -19.57
CA ARG A 190 2.19 8.59 -20.11
C ARG A 190 2.76 7.22 -19.71
N GLY A 191 1.88 6.26 -19.44
CA GLY A 191 2.24 4.88 -19.10
C GLY A 191 3.06 4.14 -20.18
N VAL A 192 2.99 4.58 -21.44
CA VAL A 192 3.71 3.97 -22.56
C VAL A 192 5.22 3.91 -22.36
N LEU A 193 5.84 4.97 -21.84
CA LEU A 193 7.28 4.95 -21.55
C LEU A 193 7.66 3.94 -20.45
N SER A 194 6.80 3.79 -19.43
CA SER A 194 7.00 2.79 -18.40
C SER A 194 6.84 1.36 -18.93
N LEU A 195 5.92 1.15 -19.88
CA LEU A 195 5.80 -0.11 -20.58
C LEU A 195 7.07 -0.46 -21.35
N MET A 196 7.63 0.49 -22.10
CA MET A 196 8.90 0.27 -22.83
C MET A 196 10.05 -0.07 -21.89
N GLU A 197 10.18 0.61 -20.75
CA GLU A 197 11.19 0.31 -19.73
C GLU A 197 11.00 -1.09 -19.14
N VAL A 198 9.76 -1.50 -18.82
CA VAL A 198 9.46 -2.85 -18.34
C VAL A 198 9.86 -3.89 -19.36
N LEU A 199 9.48 -3.72 -20.61
CA LEU A 199 9.82 -4.65 -21.70
C LEU A 199 11.34 -4.73 -21.89
N ALA A 200 12.06 -3.61 -21.86
CA ALA A 200 13.52 -3.58 -21.95
C ALA A 200 14.19 -4.31 -20.78
N VAL A 201 13.69 -4.13 -19.56
CA VAL A 201 14.22 -4.84 -18.38
C VAL A 201 13.91 -6.34 -18.44
N MET A 202 12.70 -6.72 -18.83
CA MET A 202 12.33 -8.14 -18.97
C MET A 202 13.16 -8.84 -20.03
N THR A 203 13.35 -8.23 -21.20
CA THR A 203 14.20 -8.79 -22.27
C THR A 203 15.66 -8.91 -21.83
N SER A 204 16.24 -7.88 -21.21
CA SER A 204 17.62 -7.90 -20.73
C SER A 204 17.85 -8.94 -19.65
N ARG A 205 16.89 -9.13 -18.71
CA ARG A 205 16.95 -10.18 -17.68
C ARG A 205 16.78 -11.56 -18.29
N GLY A 206 15.86 -11.75 -19.23
CA GLY A 206 15.67 -13.01 -19.95
C GLY A 206 16.94 -13.46 -20.70
N VAL A 207 17.62 -12.53 -21.33
CA VAL A 207 18.93 -12.83 -22.00
C VAL A 207 19.99 -13.24 -20.97
N ARG A 208 20.14 -12.46 -19.87
CA ARG A 208 21.12 -12.78 -18.81
C ARG A 208 20.84 -14.12 -18.12
N THR A 209 19.58 -14.48 -17.91
CA THR A 209 19.20 -15.77 -17.30
C THR A 209 19.53 -16.91 -18.25
N ARG A 210 19.28 -16.77 -19.56
CA ARG A 210 19.64 -17.78 -20.56
C ARG A 210 21.15 -17.97 -20.68
N LEU A 211 21.92 -16.90 -20.64
CA LEU A 211 23.40 -16.95 -20.66
C LEU A 211 23.96 -17.68 -19.43
N ARG A 212 23.35 -17.48 -18.24
CA ARG A 212 23.76 -18.19 -17.02
C ARG A 212 23.32 -19.65 -16.95
N ALA A 213 22.23 -20.02 -17.62
CA ALA A 213 21.73 -21.40 -17.68
C ALA A 213 22.43 -22.22 -18.78
N GLY A 214 23.26 -21.61 -19.61
CA GLY A 214 24.05 -22.24 -20.65
C GLY A 214 25.52 -22.46 -20.28
N GLU A 215 25.89 -22.06 -19.04
CA GLU A 215 27.17 -22.43 -18.38
C GLU A 215 26.96 -23.66 -17.49
#